data_fd8e799443de2e685424e903947ecb9e
#
_entry.id   fd8e799443de2e685424e903947ecb9e
#
_cell.length_a   1.000
_cell.length_b   1.000
_cell.length_c   1.000
_cell.angle_alpha   90.00
_cell.angle_beta   90.00
_cell.angle_gamma   90.00
#
_symmetry.space_group_name_H-M   'P 1'
#
loop_
_entity.id
_entity.type
_entity.pdbx_description
1 polymer ?
#
loop_
_entity_poly.entity_id
_entity_poly.type
_entity_poly.pdbx_seq_one_letter_code
_entity_poly.pdbx_strand_id
1 'polypeptide(L)'
;MNQTSEKGSIITLINVFTVDPANQPRLVELLTRATDGLVNRAPGFISSTLHRSVDGTKVIMYAQWLSAEDYQAMRQDPEPLPFLQEALTIARFEPGIYEIVRKFWPAGENSQSSGRAS
;
A
#
# COMPACT_ATOMS: atom_id res chain seq x y z
N MET A 1 24.07 -3.44 14.01
CA MET A 1 23.55 -3.48 13.81
C MET A 1 22.69 -2.75 13.55
N ASN A 2 22.39 -2.48 13.58
CA ASN A 2 21.51 -1.93 13.39
C ASN A 2 21.31 -1.06 12.46
N GLN A 3 22.15 -0.40 12.05
CA GLN A 3 21.91 0.36 11.09
C GLN A 3 21.50 -0.32 9.96
N THR A 4 22.00 -1.38 9.76
CA THR A 4 21.54 -2.19 8.71
C THR A 4 20.11 -2.42 8.85
N SER A 5 19.65 -2.66 10.02
CA SER A 5 18.28 -2.95 10.16
C SER A 5 17.49 -1.71 9.87
N GLU A 6 18.01 -0.56 10.11
CA GLU A 6 17.25 0.58 9.77
C GLU A 6 17.10 0.75 8.31
N LYS A 7 18.17 0.58 7.56
CA LYS A 7 18.04 0.73 6.15
C LYS A 7 17.31 -0.42 5.56
N GLY A 8 17.48 -1.59 6.08
CA GLY A 8 16.90 -2.76 5.51
C GLY A 8 15.55 -3.11 6.06
N SER A 9 15.00 -2.29 6.92
CA SER A 9 13.73 -2.65 7.53
C SER A 9 12.59 -2.50 6.56
N ILE A 10 11.81 -3.55 6.43
CA ILE A 10 10.62 -3.51 5.59
C ILE A 10 9.64 -2.57 6.23
N ILE A 11 9.06 -1.72 5.42
CA ILE A 11 8.02 -0.82 5.91
C ILE A 11 6.69 -1.18 5.27
N THR A 12 5.63 -0.83 5.95
CA THR A 12 4.27 -1.01 5.47
C THR A 12 3.66 0.36 5.26
N LEU A 13 3.07 0.56 4.10
CA LEU A 13 2.34 1.78 3.84
C LEU A 13 0.87 1.47 3.91
N ILE A 14 0.12 2.31 4.58
CA ILE A 14 -1.33 2.21 4.58
C ILE A 14 -1.82 3.58 4.18
N ASN A 15 -2.31 3.68 2.96
CA ASN A 15 -2.75 4.95 2.39
C ASN A 15 -4.26 4.90 2.30
N VAL A 16 -4.93 5.81 2.98
CA VAL A 16 -6.39 5.83 3.04
C VAL A 16 -6.89 6.99 2.19
N PHE A 17 -7.77 6.66 1.24
CA PHE A 17 -8.42 7.69 0.43
C PHE A 17 -9.88 7.72 0.80
N THR A 18 -10.41 8.90 1.07
CA THR A 18 -11.85 9.08 1.29
C THR A 18 -12.44 9.69 0.04
N VAL A 19 -13.51 9.11 -0.47
CA VAL A 19 -14.04 9.44 -1.79
C VAL A 19 -15.55 9.42 -1.76
N ASP A 20 -16.18 10.19 -2.66
CA ASP A 20 -17.61 10.09 -2.85
C ASP A 20 -17.90 8.73 -3.48
N PRO A 21 -18.95 8.03 -3.05
CA PRO A 21 -19.23 6.70 -3.61
C PRO A 21 -19.35 6.68 -5.13
N ALA A 22 -19.85 7.76 -5.73
CA ALA A 22 -19.97 7.81 -7.19
C ALA A 22 -18.60 7.80 -7.86
N ASN A 23 -17.55 8.23 -7.16
CA ASN A 23 -16.21 8.31 -7.72
C ASN A 23 -15.30 7.17 -7.28
N GLN A 24 -15.79 6.27 -6.42
CA GLN A 24 -14.94 5.18 -5.97
C GLN A 24 -14.42 4.31 -7.13
N PRO A 25 -15.23 3.92 -8.12
CA PRO A 25 -14.71 3.12 -9.23
C PRO A 25 -13.62 3.86 -10.01
N ARG A 26 -13.78 5.16 -10.20
CA ARG A 26 -12.77 5.94 -10.92
C ARG A 26 -11.48 5.99 -10.10
N LEU A 27 -11.58 6.15 -8.80
CA LEU A 27 -10.41 6.20 -7.94
C LEU A 27 -9.67 4.86 -8.00
N VAL A 28 -10.39 3.74 -7.95
CA VAL A 28 -9.77 2.43 -8.04
C VAL A 28 -9.03 2.31 -9.37
N GLU A 29 -9.61 2.78 -10.45
CA GLU A 29 -8.97 2.71 -11.76
C GLU A 29 -7.68 3.55 -11.79
N LEU A 30 -7.72 4.75 -11.25
CA LEU A 30 -6.55 5.63 -11.25
C LEU A 30 -5.40 5.03 -10.44
N LEU A 31 -5.72 4.49 -9.27
CA LEU A 31 -4.68 3.90 -8.43
C LEU A 31 -4.14 2.61 -9.04
N THR A 32 -4.98 1.85 -9.73
CA THR A 32 -4.53 0.67 -10.44
C THR A 32 -3.54 1.06 -11.53
N ARG A 33 -3.86 2.11 -12.29
CA ARG A 33 -2.99 2.53 -13.39
C ARG A 33 -1.69 3.13 -12.88
N ALA A 34 -1.71 3.78 -11.72
CA ALA A 34 -0.49 4.30 -11.14
C ALA A 34 0.43 3.17 -10.68
N THR A 35 -0.15 2.06 -10.27
CA THR A 35 0.61 0.98 -9.66
C THR A 35 1.06 -0.08 -10.65
N ASP A 36 0.13 -0.55 -11.48
CA ASP A 36 0.40 -1.69 -12.33
C ASP A 36 1.31 -1.29 -13.48
N GLY A 37 2.51 -1.84 -13.51
CA GLY A 37 3.47 -1.52 -14.55
C GLY A 37 4.29 -0.28 -14.29
N LEU A 38 4.00 0.45 -13.22
CA LEU A 38 4.74 1.66 -12.88
C LEU A 38 5.34 1.50 -11.48
N VAL A 39 4.56 1.78 -10.46
CA VAL A 39 5.08 1.71 -9.09
C VAL A 39 5.58 0.32 -8.74
N ASN A 40 4.89 -0.72 -9.20
CA ASN A 40 5.29 -2.08 -8.85
C ASN A 40 6.57 -2.54 -9.55
N ARG A 41 7.15 -1.70 -10.40
CA ARG A 41 8.46 -2.01 -10.98
C ARG A 41 9.59 -1.32 -10.26
N ALA A 42 9.28 -0.48 -9.29
CA ALA A 42 10.32 0.30 -8.62
C ALA A 42 11.18 -0.59 -7.75
N PRO A 43 12.47 -0.28 -7.64
CA PRO A 43 13.35 -1.05 -6.77
C PRO A 43 12.83 -1.01 -5.33
N GLY A 44 12.85 -2.15 -4.68
CA GLY A 44 12.41 -2.25 -3.28
C GLY A 44 10.94 -2.50 -3.09
N PHE A 45 10.14 -2.45 -4.16
CA PHE A 45 8.72 -2.77 -4.05
C PHE A 45 8.55 -4.25 -3.72
N ILE A 46 7.76 -4.57 -2.72
CA ILE A 46 7.47 -5.95 -2.37
C ILE A 46 6.09 -6.35 -2.84
N SER A 47 5.08 -5.62 -2.44
CA SER A 47 3.71 -5.96 -2.80
C SER A 47 2.79 -4.81 -2.49
N SER A 48 1.62 -4.81 -3.09
CA SER A 48 0.57 -3.91 -2.66
C SER A 48 -0.77 -4.55 -2.88
N THR A 49 -1.73 -4.15 -2.09
CA THR A 49 -3.09 -4.65 -2.19
C THR A 49 -4.02 -3.46 -2.13
N LEU A 50 -4.90 -3.37 -3.10
CA LEU A 50 -5.84 -2.28 -3.17
C LEU A 50 -7.19 -2.77 -2.66
N HIS A 51 -7.77 -2.04 -1.72
CA HIS A 51 -9.05 -2.40 -1.12
C HIS A 51 -10.05 -1.30 -1.38
N ARG A 52 -11.30 -1.65 -1.56
CA ARG A 52 -12.35 -0.63 -1.57
C ARG A 52 -13.34 -0.99 -0.48
N SER A 53 -13.85 0.03 0.19
CA SER A 53 -14.81 -0.21 1.26
C SER A 53 -16.15 -0.60 0.64
N VAL A 54 -16.87 -1.43 1.36
CA VAL A 54 -18.16 -1.91 0.89
C VAL A 54 -19.17 -0.77 0.83
N ASP A 55 -19.04 0.21 1.70
CA ASP A 55 -19.97 1.33 1.71
C ASP A 55 -19.64 2.39 0.66
N GLY A 56 -18.59 2.19 -0.12
CA GLY A 56 -18.28 3.10 -1.23
C GLY A 56 -17.47 4.32 -0.86
N THR A 57 -17.14 4.53 0.39
CA THR A 57 -16.55 5.80 0.83
C THR A 57 -15.05 5.80 0.95
N LYS A 58 -14.40 4.65 0.86
CA LYS A 58 -12.95 4.61 1.03
C LYS A 58 -12.28 3.66 0.06
N VAL A 59 -11.03 3.97 -0.23
CA VAL A 59 -10.14 3.05 -0.93
C VAL A 59 -8.85 3.05 -0.12
N ILE A 60 -8.30 1.88 0.14
CA ILE A 60 -7.10 1.76 0.95
C ILE A 60 -6.06 0.98 0.15
N MET A 61 -4.87 1.55 0.05
CA MET A 61 -3.74 0.87 -0.56
C MET A 61 -2.81 0.42 0.56
N TYR A 62 -2.61 -0.88 0.67
CA TYR A 62 -1.69 -1.48 1.62
C TYR A 62 -0.48 -1.93 0.80
N ALA A 63 0.70 -1.50 1.14
CA ALA A 63 1.88 -1.85 0.36
C ALA A 63 3.06 -2.10 1.28
N GLN A 64 4.00 -2.91 0.80
CA GLN A 64 5.23 -3.14 1.54
C GLN A 64 6.42 -2.85 0.65
N TRP A 65 7.45 -2.30 1.26
CA TRP A 65 8.69 -1.91 0.58
C TRP A 65 9.86 -2.40 1.41
N LEU A 66 10.97 -2.69 0.75
CA LEU A 66 12.16 -3.15 1.45
C LEU A 66 12.71 -2.11 2.41
N SER A 67 12.51 -0.84 2.13
CA SER A 67 13.00 0.21 3.02
C SER A 67 12.25 1.50 2.75
N ALA A 68 12.31 2.40 3.71
CA ALA A 68 11.73 3.73 3.53
C ALA A 68 12.44 4.47 2.42
N GLU A 69 13.75 4.22 2.26
CA GLU A 69 14.49 4.91 1.23
C GLU A 69 14.03 4.52 -0.16
N ASP A 70 13.75 3.24 -0.37
CA ASP A 70 13.25 2.80 -1.67
C ASP A 70 11.89 3.42 -1.97
N TYR A 71 11.05 3.50 -0.98
CA TYR A 71 9.75 4.14 -1.16
C TYR A 71 9.91 5.61 -1.52
N GLN A 72 10.79 6.31 -0.82
CA GLN A 72 10.98 7.74 -1.11
C GLN A 72 11.58 7.95 -2.50
N ALA A 73 12.44 7.03 -2.94
CA ALA A 73 12.99 7.14 -4.30
C ALA A 73 11.90 6.97 -5.34
N MET A 74 10.97 6.04 -5.12
CA MET A 74 9.86 5.85 -6.05
C MET A 74 9.01 7.10 -6.15
N ARG A 75 8.87 7.84 -5.05
CA ARG A 75 8.05 9.04 -5.09
C ARG A 75 8.60 10.13 -5.98
N GLN A 76 9.87 10.00 -6.40
CA GLN A 76 10.45 10.95 -7.33
C GLN A 76 10.17 10.59 -8.78
N ASP A 77 9.58 9.42 -9.03
CA ASP A 77 9.29 8.98 -10.39
C ASP A 77 8.11 9.77 -10.93
N PRO A 78 8.26 10.46 -12.06
CA PRO A 78 7.15 11.24 -12.61
C PRO A 78 6.10 10.42 -13.35
N GLU A 79 6.39 9.15 -13.67
CA GLU A 79 5.43 8.41 -14.50
C GLU A 79 4.10 8.13 -13.85
N PRO A 80 4.01 7.72 -12.58
CA PRO A 80 2.71 7.49 -11.99
C PRO A 80 2.02 8.78 -11.56
N LEU A 81 2.74 9.89 -11.57
CA LEU A 81 2.24 11.12 -10.98
C LEU A 81 0.93 11.63 -11.56
N PRO A 82 0.71 11.62 -12.88
CA PRO A 82 -0.56 12.14 -13.40
C PRO A 82 -1.77 11.39 -12.85
N PHE A 83 -1.66 10.07 -12.67
CA PHE A 83 -2.79 9.30 -12.15
C PHE A 83 -3.02 9.65 -10.67
N LEU A 84 -1.94 9.85 -9.92
CA LEU A 84 -2.06 10.21 -8.52
C LEU A 84 -2.62 11.62 -8.37
N GLN A 85 -2.21 12.53 -9.23
CA GLN A 85 -2.73 13.89 -9.18
C GLN A 85 -4.21 13.93 -9.49
N GLU A 86 -4.65 13.14 -10.45
CA GLU A 86 -6.06 13.10 -10.74
C GLU A 86 -6.84 12.48 -9.58
N ALA A 87 -6.28 11.45 -8.94
CA ALA A 87 -6.93 10.84 -7.80
C ALA A 87 -7.18 11.86 -6.70
N LEU A 88 -6.24 12.80 -6.52
CA LEU A 88 -6.37 13.79 -5.46
C LEU A 88 -7.41 14.86 -5.78
N THR A 89 -7.90 14.92 -7.02
CA THR A 89 -9.00 15.83 -7.33
C THR A 89 -10.34 15.26 -6.92
N ILE A 90 -10.42 13.95 -6.66
CA ILE A 90 -11.69 13.32 -6.32
C ILE A 90 -11.65 12.64 -4.96
N ALA A 91 -10.53 12.67 -4.26
CA ALA A 91 -10.42 11.97 -2.98
C ALA A 91 -9.50 12.72 -2.03
N ARG A 92 -9.77 12.53 -0.74
CA ARG A 92 -8.86 13.00 0.30
C ARG A 92 -7.90 11.90 0.60
N PHE A 93 -6.65 12.23 0.87
CA PHE A 93 -5.58 11.26 0.99
C PHE A 93 -4.90 11.37 2.34
N GLU A 94 -4.84 10.26 3.05
CA GLU A 94 -4.14 10.20 4.32
C GLU A 94 -3.11 9.09 4.25
N PRO A 95 -1.85 9.41 4.01
CA PRO A 95 -0.80 8.41 3.94
C PRO A 95 -0.27 8.06 5.32
N GLY A 96 0.27 6.87 5.46
CA GLY A 96 0.93 6.48 6.69
C GLY A 96 2.00 5.44 6.43
N ILE A 97 3.10 5.53 7.15
CA ILE A 97 4.19 4.58 7.08
C ILE A 97 4.26 3.89 8.44
N TYR A 98 4.25 2.57 8.42
CA TYR A 98 4.12 1.77 9.62
C TYR A 98 5.13 0.65 9.66
N GLU A 99 5.37 0.14 10.84
CA GLU A 99 6.15 -1.06 11.02
C GLU A 99 5.23 -2.11 11.59
N ILE A 100 5.40 -3.36 11.20
CA ILE A 100 4.62 -4.44 11.78
C ILE A 100 5.18 -4.69 13.18
N VAL A 101 4.34 -4.60 14.19
CA VAL A 101 4.75 -4.87 15.55
C VAL A 101 4.57 -6.35 15.86
N ARG A 102 3.50 -6.95 15.42
CA ARG A 102 3.25 -8.33 15.75
C ARG A 102 2.13 -8.88 14.92
N LYS A 103 2.23 -10.14 14.56
CA LYS A 103 1.15 -10.85 13.90
C LYS A 103 0.58 -11.85 14.88
N PHE A 104 -0.69 -12.10 14.77
CA PHE A 104 -1.37 -13.07 15.62
C PHE A 104 -1.97 -14.14 14.72
N TRP A 105 -1.92 -15.37 15.19
CA TRP A 105 -2.48 -16.51 14.50
C TRP A 105 -3.59 -17.09 15.35
N PRO A 106 -4.51 -17.86 14.75
CA PRO A 106 -5.58 -18.44 15.55
C PRO A 106 -5.01 -19.24 16.71
N ALA A 107 -5.63 -19.11 17.87
CA ALA A 107 -5.15 -19.78 19.05
C ALA A 107 -5.40 -21.27 18.97
N GLY A 108 -4.52 -22.02 19.56
CA GLY A 108 -4.73 -23.41 19.66
C GLY A 108 -4.30 -24.21 18.49
N GLU A 109 -3.90 -23.67 17.41
CA GLU A 109 -3.60 -24.40 16.33
C GLU A 109 -2.26 -24.35 16.10
N ASN A 110 -1.73 -25.10 15.56
CA ASN A 110 -0.51 -24.97 15.30
C ASN A 110 -0.54 -24.18 14.21
N SER A 111 -0.20 -23.10 14.35
CA SER A 111 -0.23 -22.22 13.41
C SER A 111 0.41 -22.61 12.25
N GLN A 112 1.05 -23.59 12.32
CA GLN A 112 1.64 -23.94 11.18
C GLN A 112 0.72 -24.42 10.32
N SER A 113 -0.16 -24.80 10.74
CA SER A 113 -0.96 -25.31 9.84
C SER A 113 -1.62 -24.38 9.12
N SER A 114 -1.28 -23.94 9.37
CA SER A 114 -1.73 -23.38 8.74
C SER A 114 -1.98 -23.01 7.87
N GLY A 115 -1.81 -23.14 7.89
CA GLY A 115 -1.97 -22.87 7.24
C GLY A 115 -2.63 -22.82 6.52
N ARG A 116 -3.01 -23.10 6.72
CA ARG A 116 -3.74 -23.04 6.11
C ARG A 116 -4.35 -22.37 5.64
N ALA A 117 -4.31 -22.09 5.91
CA ALA A 117 -4.76 -21.60 5.58
C ALA A 117 -5.21 -21.07 5.13
N SER A 118 -5.19 -21.03 5.13
CA SER A 118 -5.58 -20.61 4.70
C SER A 118 -5.87 -20.30 4.27
#